data_2302e3b80d7c06458f5e66d745b0e01f
#
_entry.id   2302e3b80d7c06458f5e66d745b0e01f
#
_cell.length_a   1.000
_cell.length_b   1.000
_cell.length_c   1.000
_cell.angle_alpha   90.00
_cell.angle_beta   90.00
_cell.angle_gamma   90.00
#
_symmetry.space_group_name_H-M   'P 1'
#
loop_
_entity.id
_entity.type
_entity.pdbx_description
1 polymer ?
#
loop_
_entity_poly.entity_id
_entity_poly.type
_entity_poly.pdbx_seq_one_letter_code
_entity_poly.pdbx_strand_id
1 'polypeptide(L)'
;KLIRFGIIQYICRKHFIMGKLYLIPNLLGETAIGGVIPEDVVHIIKNIKVFATENVKNTRRYLKKIEKSINIDELTFLDLNEHSDIKDIETYVPYLADQDVGIISEAGCPGIADPGAELVALAHKHNYQVIPLVGPSSILLALIASGANGQNFSFNGYLPVTRPERIKALKVFEKQSAVENRTQLFIETPYRNLQLFEDIISALSPTTRLTIACDITTENEYIKTMSIKDWKHVKPDINKRPAIFVLYARSF
;
A
#
# COMPACT_ATOMS: atom_id res chain seq x y z
N LYS A 1 51.46 10.73 30.97
CA LYS A 1 50.41 11.56 30.27
C LYS A 1 50.00 11.00 28.89
N LEU A 2 50.57 9.89 28.40
CA LEU A 2 50.31 9.34 27.04
C LEU A 2 49.33 8.14 27.00
N ILE A 3 48.86 7.63 28.14
CA ILE A 3 47.95 6.45 28.18
C ILE A 3 46.46 6.83 28.17
N ARG A 4 46.14 8.08 28.47
CA ARG A 4 44.72 8.53 28.47
C ARG A 4 44.13 8.87 27.09
N PHE A 5 44.94 9.08 26.06
CA PHE A 5 44.47 9.39 24.69
C PHE A 5 44.08 8.17 23.88
N GLY A 6 44.62 6.99 24.18
CA GLY A 6 44.33 5.75 23.43
C GLY A 6 42.96 5.11 23.73
N ILE A 7 42.43 5.31 24.94
CA ILE A 7 41.15 4.70 25.36
C ILE A 7 39.94 5.50 24.82
N ILE A 8 40.05 6.81 24.67
CA ILE A 8 38.96 7.64 24.12
C ILE A 8 38.78 7.43 22.62
N GLN A 9 39.86 7.11 21.90
CA GLN A 9 39.78 6.83 20.47
C GLN A 9 39.27 5.42 20.13
N TYR A 10 39.34 4.48 21.09
CA TYR A 10 38.83 3.12 20.92
C TYR A 10 37.32 3.00 21.21
N ILE A 11 36.75 3.92 21.99
CA ILE A 11 35.32 3.97 22.30
C ILE A 11 34.53 4.65 21.17
N CYS A 12 35.18 5.43 20.30
CA CYS A 12 34.51 6.18 19.22
C CYS A 12 34.36 5.43 17.90
N ARG A 13 34.67 4.12 17.81
CA ARG A 13 34.57 3.31 16.59
C ARG A 13 33.84 1.97 16.75
N LYS A 14 32.98 1.81 17.72
CA LYS A 14 31.84 0.92 17.53
C LYS A 14 30.86 1.70 16.66
N HIS A 15 30.94 1.57 15.36
CA HIS A 15 29.76 1.76 14.51
C HIS A 15 28.73 0.77 15.06
N PHE A 16 27.85 1.23 15.93
CA PHE A 16 26.59 0.54 16.14
C PHE A 16 25.95 0.49 14.76
N ILE A 17 25.99 -0.68 14.15
CA ILE A 17 25.19 -0.95 12.96
C ILE A 17 23.76 -0.95 13.49
N MET A 18 23.15 0.24 13.50
CA MET A 18 21.73 0.36 13.80
C MET A 18 20.96 -0.39 12.73
N GLY A 19 19.97 -1.14 13.13
CA GLY A 19 19.06 -1.81 12.21
C GLY A 19 18.28 -0.80 11.35
N LYS A 20 17.70 -1.29 10.28
CA LYS A 20 16.94 -0.54 9.30
C LYS A 20 15.48 -0.96 9.34
N LEU A 21 14.58 -0.03 9.08
CA LEU A 21 13.17 -0.32 8.90
C LEU A 21 12.89 -0.49 7.41
N TYR A 22 12.57 -1.71 6.98
CA TYR A 22 12.21 -2.03 5.60
C TYR A 22 10.69 -2.02 5.41
N LEU A 23 10.20 -1.28 4.42
CA LEU A 23 8.81 -1.32 4.00
C LEU A 23 8.70 -2.34 2.87
N ILE A 24 8.17 -3.51 3.19
CA ILE A 24 8.18 -4.69 2.32
C ILE A 24 6.85 -4.78 1.57
N PRO A 25 6.87 -4.71 0.24
CA PRO A 25 5.64 -4.84 -0.55
C PRO A 25 5.12 -6.29 -0.52
N ASN A 26 3.80 -6.43 -0.55
CA ASN A 26 3.12 -7.71 -0.72
C ASN A 26 2.44 -7.81 -2.08
N LEU A 27 2.05 -9.01 -2.49
CA LEU A 27 1.27 -9.24 -3.70
C LEU A 27 -0.11 -8.58 -3.59
N LEU A 28 -0.67 -8.16 -4.73
CA LEU A 28 -2.04 -7.62 -4.79
C LEU A 28 -3.10 -8.72 -4.92
N GLY A 29 -2.68 -9.94 -5.23
CA GLY A 29 -3.52 -11.11 -5.37
C GLY A 29 -2.68 -12.35 -5.70
N GLU A 30 -3.34 -13.44 -6.08
CA GLU A 30 -2.63 -14.67 -6.45
C GLU A 30 -1.90 -14.51 -7.78
N THR A 31 -0.56 -14.41 -7.70
CA THR A 31 0.34 -14.31 -8.84
C THR A 31 1.72 -14.87 -8.51
N ALA A 32 2.54 -15.07 -9.54
CA ALA A 32 3.93 -15.50 -9.37
C ALA A 32 4.80 -14.36 -8.80
N ILE A 33 5.64 -14.67 -7.81
CA ILE A 33 6.54 -13.68 -7.16
C ILE A 33 7.41 -12.95 -8.19
N GLY A 34 8.11 -13.69 -9.04
CA GLY A 34 9.08 -13.13 -10.00
C GLY A 34 8.48 -12.19 -11.06
N GLY A 35 7.14 -12.14 -11.17
CA GLY A 35 6.47 -11.19 -12.07
C GLY A 35 6.25 -9.80 -11.46
N VAL A 36 6.30 -9.67 -10.12
CA VAL A 36 5.91 -8.43 -9.42
C VAL A 36 6.85 -8.01 -8.31
N ILE A 37 7.63 -8.93 -7.73
CA ILE A 37 8.61 -8.64 -6.67
C ILE A 37 10.02 -8.83 -7.25
N PRO A 38 10.87 -7.80 -7.25
CA PRO A 38 12.26 -7.91 -7.72
C PRO A 38 13.09 -8.91 -6.90
N GLU A 39 14.05 -9.57 -7.52
CA GLU A 39 14.91 -10.57 -6.88
C GLU A 39 15.71 -9.98 -5.71
N ASP A 40 16.21 -8.76 -5.85
CA ASP A 40 16.92 -8.06 -4.77
C ASP A 40 16.04 -7.86 -3.53
N VAL A 41 14.75 -7.63 -3.71
CA VAL A 41 13.78 -7.53 -2.60
C VAL A 41 13.65 -8.88 -1.89
N VAL A 42 13.60 -9.98 -2.64
CA VAL A 42 13.58 -11.34 -2.09
C VAL A 42 14.85 -11.59 -1.25
N HIS A 43 16.02 -11.18 -1.75
CA HIS A 43 17.29 -11.31 -1.00
C HIS A 43 17.29 -10.53 0.30
N ILE A 44 16.74 -9.32 0.33
CA ILE A 44 16.61 -8.51 1.55
C ILE A 44 15.70 -9.21 2.55
N ILE A 45 14.51 -9.64 2.14
CA ILE A 45 13.51 -10.28 3.00
C ILE A 45 14.08 -11.53 3.71
N LYS A 46 14.88 -12.33 3.02
CA LYS A 46 15.51 -13.54 3.59
C LYS A 46 16.40 -13.27 4.81
N ASN A 47 16.96 -12.08 4.93
CA ASN A 47 17.88 -11.70 6.00
C ASN A 47 17.18 -11.04 7.20
N ILE A 48 15.92 -10.62 7.06
CA ILE A 48 15.16 -9.99 8.13
C ILE A 48 14.62 -11.07 9.08
N LYS A 49 14.70 -10.81 10.39
CA LYS A 49 14.25 -11.73 11.45
C LYS A 49 13.05 -11.21 12.23
N VAL A 50 12.76 -9.92 12.17
CA VAL A 50 11.64 -9.28 12.88
C VAL A 50 10.69 -8.64 11.87
N PHE A 51 9.41 -8.96 11.98
CA PHE A 51 8.38 -8.46 11.08
C PHE A 51 7.23 -7.83 11.89
N ALA A 52 6.92 -6.56 11.60
CA ALA A 52 5.70 -5.92 12.03
C ALA A 52 4.62 -6.15 10.98
N THR A 53 3.48 -6.71 11.36
CA THR A 53 2.49 -7.23 10.41
C THR A 53 1.08 -7.18 10.96
N GLU A 54 0.12 -6.96 10.06
CA GLU A 54 -1.30 -6.93 10.40
C GLU A 54 -1.86 -8.33 10.69
N ASN A 55 -1.41 -9.34 9.93
CA ASN A 55 -1.84 -10.72 10.09
C ASN A 55 -0.66 -11.70 9.98
N VAL A 56 -0.24 -12.23 11.12
CA VAL A 56 0.90 -13.15 11.22
C VAL A 56 0.74 -14.39 10.33
N LYS A 57 -0.49 -14.95 10.23
CA LYS A 57 -0.73 -16.15 9.42
C LYS A 57 -0.53 -15.89 7.92
N ASN A 58 -1.03 -14.75 7.41
CA ASN A 58 -0.88 -14.36 6.02
C ASN A 58 0.58 -14.01 5.71
N THR A 59 1.26 -13.29 6.61
CA THR A 59 2.68 -12.97 6.49
C THR A 59 3.54 -14.23 6.42
N ARG A 60 3.31 -15.23 7.27
CA ARG A 60 4.02 -16.52 7.22
C ARG A 60 3.85 -17.22 5.87
N ARG A 61 2.63 -17.20 5.30
CA ARG A 61 2.36 -17.75 3.96
C ARG A 61 3.11 -16.99 2.87
N TYR A 62 3.08 -15.66 2.95
CA TYR A 62 3.80 -14.80 2.01
C TYR A 62 5.31 -15.05 2.06
N LEU A 63 5.92 -15.09 3.25
CA LEU A 63 7.34 -15.37 3.41
C LEU A 63 7.73 -16.75 2.84
N LYS A 64 6.90 -17.78 3.05
CA LYS A 64 7.11 -19.10 2.43
C LYS A 64 6.89 -19.12 0.91
N LYS A 65 6.05 -18.23 0.38
CA LYS A 65 5.86 -18.05 -1.06
C LYS A 65 7.06 -17.32 -1.68
N ILE A 66 7.61 -16.33 -0.98
CA ILE A 66 8.83 -15.60 -1.37
C ILE A 66 10.01 -16.59 -1.47
N GLU A 67 10.23 -17.35 -0.40
CA GLU A 67 11.36 -18.31 -0.34
C GLU A 67 11.06 -19.46 0.65
N LYS A 68 10.99 -20.67 0.13
CA LYS A 68 10.65 -21.86 0.90
C LYS A 68 11.65 -22.19 2.02
N SER A 69 12.92 -21.76 1.86
CA SER A 69 13.99 -22.01 2.83
C SER A 69 13.89 -21.15 4.10
N ILE A 70 13.08 -20.08 4.12
CA ILE A 70 12.90 -19.24 5.31
C ILE A 70 12.37 -20.10 6.48
N ASN A 71 13.12 -20.14 7.59
CA ASN A 71 12.66 -20.81 8.81
C ASN A 71 11.75 -19.88 9.61
N ILE A 72 10.44 -20.12 9.55
CA ILE A 72 9.40 -19.29 10.20
C ILE A 72 9.52 -19.32 11.74
N ASP A 73 10.00 -20.41 12.32
CA ASP A 73 10.10 -20.58 13.77
C ASP A 73 11.22 -19.73 14.39
N GLU A 74 12.16 -19.25 13.56
CA GLU A 74 13.23 -18.33 13.96
C GLU A 74 12.83 -16.85 13.85
N LEU A 75 11.61 -16.54 13.38
CA LEU A 75 11.16 -15.18 13.14
C LEU A 75 10.34 -14.65 14.31
N THR A 76 10.52 -13.38 14.60
CA THR A 76 9.68 -12.61 15.54
C THR A 76 8.63 -11.84 14.77
N PHE A 77 7.37 -11.93 15.21
CA PHE A 77 6.26 -11.19 14.63
C PHE A 77 5.70 -10.22 15.68
N LEU A 78 5.55 -8.96 15.27
CA LEU A 78 5.00 -7.86 16.04
C LEU A 78 3.65 -7.49 15.43
N ASP A 79 2.59 -7.41 16.23
CA ASP A 79 1.26 -7.06 15.76
C ASP A 79 1.19 -5.56 15.41
N LEU A 80 0.88 -5.24 14.15
CA LEU A 80 0.75 -3.88 13.66
C LEU A 80 -0.53 -3.78 12.82
N ASN A 81 -1.65 -3.49 13.48
CA ASN A 81 -2.97 -3.41 12.88
C ASN A 81 -3.66 -2.08 13.18
N GLU A 82 -4.86 -1.86 12.63
CA GLU A 82 -5.62 -0.62 12.82
C GLU A 82 -6.02 -0.30 14.28
N HIS A 83 -5.90 -1.28 15.18
CA HIS A 83 -6.19 -1.14 16.61
C HIS A 83 -4.93 -0.98 17.47
N SER A 84 -3.73 -1.05 16.87
CA SER A 84 -2.47 -0.92 17.60
C SER A 84 -2.33 0.49 18.16
N ASP A 85 -2.19 0.62 19.49
CA ASP A 85 -1.92 1.91 20.15
C ASP A 85 -0.47 2.33 19.86
N ILE A 86 -0.22 3.63 19.79
CA ILE A 86 1.11 4.18 19.60
C ILE A 86 2.09 3.73 20.70
N LYS A 87 1.62 3.49 21.92
CA LYS A 87 2.42 2.97 23.03
C LYS A 87 2.89 1.54 22.76
N ASP A 88 2.07 0.73 22.13
CA ASP A 88 2.45 -0.64 21.75
C ASP A 88 3.50 -0.58 20.64
N ILE A 89 3.30 0.29 19.65
CA ILE A 89 4.23 0.49 18.53
C ILE A 89 5.58 1.05 19.02
N GLU A 90 5.60 1.92 20.06
CA GLU A 90 6.85 2.40 20.69
C GLU A 90 7.70 1.24 21.24
N THR A 91 7.09 0.12 21.64
CA THR A 91 7.81 -1.07 22.11
C THR A 91 8.56 -1.81 20.99
N TYR A 92 8.28 -1.49 19.72
CA TYR A 92 8.95 -2.10 18.55
C TYR A 92 10.25 -1.38 18.19
N VAL A 93 10.38 -0.10 18.59
CA VAL A 93 11.57 0.73 18.29
C VAL A 93 12.88 0.11 18.83
N PRO A 94 12.94 -0.50 20.01
CA PRO A 94 14.16 -1.16 20.51
C PRO A 94 14.70 -2.26 19.60
N TYR A 95 13.87 -2.95 18.83
CA TYR A 95 14.36 -3.95 17.87
C TYR A 95 15.27 -3.34 16.81
N LEU A 96 15.04 -2.07 16.43
CA LEU A 96 15.86 -1.34 15.45
C LEU A 96 17.24 -0.93 16.01
N ALA A 97 17.49 -1.13 17.31
CA ALA A 97 18.79 -0.78 17.89
C ALA A 97 19.92 -1.68 17.36
N ASP A 98 19.64 -2.93 17.06
CA ASP A 98 20.63 -3.95 16.75
C ASP A 98 20.26 -4.89 15.60
N GLN A 99 19.05 -4.80 15.02
CA GLN A 99 18.61 -5.65 13.92
C GLN A 99 17.63 -4.96 12.97
N ASP A 100 17.54 -5.48 11.75
CA ASP A 100 16.61 -5.03 10.74
C ASP A 100 15.18 -5.46 11.07
N VAL A 101 14.20 -4.56 10.84
CA VAL A 101 12.77 -4.80 11.00
C VAL A 101 12.06 -4.60 9.67
N GLY A 102 11.19 -5.53 9.29
CA GLY A 102 10.34 -5.40 8.10
C GLY A 102 8.89 -5.09 8.47
N ILE A 103 8.25 -4.13 7.80
CA ILE A 103 6.80 -3.96 7.82
C ILE A 103 6.21 -4.64 6.60
N ILE A 104 5.19 -5.49 6.80
CA ILE A 104 4.45 -6.16 5.71
C ILE A 104 2.96 -5.93 5.94
N SER A 105 2.27 -5.36 4.94
CA SER A 105 0.80 -5.23 4.89
C SER A 105 0.13 -6.43 4.21
N GLU A 106 -1.20 -6.49 4.24
CA GLU A 106 -1.96 -7.56 3.61
C GLU A 106 -1.83 -7.57 2.09
N ALA A 107 -1.71 -6.39 1.44
CA ALA A 107 -1.52 -6.26 0.00
C ALA A 107 -0.78 -4.98 -0.37
N GLY A 108 0.05 -5.00 -1.42
CA GLY A 108 0.72 -3.81 -1.94
C GLY A 108 1.77 -3.22 -1.01
N CYS A 109 1.79 -1.90 -0.87
CA CYS A 109 2.82 -1.17 -0.14
C CYS A 109 2.37 -0.84 1.29
N PRO A 110 3.12 -1.21 2.34
CA PRO A 110 2.76 -0.87 3.72
C PRO A 110 2.71 0.65 3.94
N GLY A 111 1.83 1.08 4.84
CA GLY A 111 1.62 2.50 5.15
C GLY A 111 0.78 3.28 4.14
N ILE A 112 0.24 2.61 3.10
CA ILE A 112 -0.69 3.23 2.14
C ILE A 112 -2.03 2.50 2.22
N ALA A 113 -3.02 3.13 2.83
CA ALA A 113 -4.32 2.54 3.18
C ALA A 113 -4.24 1.34 4.15
N ASP A 114 -3.07 1.11 4.73
CA ASP A 114 -2.72 0.03 5.63
C ASP A 114 -1.91 0.58 6.82
N PRO A 115 -1.84 -0.14 7.95
CA PRO A 115 -1.01 0.22 9.09
C PRO A 115 0.48 0.35 8.73
N GLY A 116 1.22 1.14 9.54
CA GLY A 116 2.68 1.26 9.43
C GLY A 116 3.22 2.68 9.48
N ALA A 117 2.40 3.70 9.20
CA ALA A 117 2.83 5.09 9.18
C ALA A 117 3.42 5.54 10.54
N GLU A 118 2.84 5.08 11.64
CA GLU A 118 3.27 5.40 13.01
C GLU A 118 4.66 4.83 13.30
N LEU A 119 4.92 3.57 12.94
CA LEU A 119 6.24 2.95 13.13
C LEU A 119 7.30 3.62 12.25
N VAL A 120 6.94 4.03 11.04
CA VAL A 120 7.81 4.83 10.16
C VAL A 120 8.14 6.17 10.79
N ALA A 121 7.15 6.88 11.34
CA ALA A 121 7.35 8.15 12.02
C ALA A 121 8.25 8.02 13.26
N LEU A 122 8.06 6.96 14.05
CA LEU A 122 8.91 6.64 15.19
C LEU A 122 10.35 6.30 14.77
N ALA A 123 10.52 5.52 13.71
CA ALA A 123 11.86 5.23 13.19
C ALA A 123 12.61 6.51 12.79
N HIS A 124 11.95 7.43 12.08
CA HIS A 124 12.54 8.74 11.77
C HIS A 124 12.83 9.59 13.02
N LYS A 125 11.91 9.62 14.00
CA LYS A 125 12.11 10.32 15.28
C LYS A 125 13.36 9.84 16.02
N HIS A 126 13.68 8.56 15.91
CA HIS A 126 14.84 7.93 16.53
C HIS A 126 16.06 7.84 15.60
N ASN A 127 16.04 8.48 14.42
CA ASN A 127 17.11 8.49 13.42
C ASN A 127 17.48 7.12 12.85
N TYR A 128 16.55 6.17 12.83
CA TYR A 128 16.73 4.91 12.10
C TYR A 128 16.52 5.11 10.60
N GLN A 129 17.25 4.36 9.79
CA GLN A 129 17.09 4.39 8.35
C GLN A 129 15.81 3.66 7.94
N VAL A 130 14.95 4.35 7.17
CA VAL A 130 13.74 3.77 6.58
C VAL A 130 14.01 3.49 5.10
N ILE A 131 13.74 2.26 4.67
CA ILE A 131 14.00 1.79 3.30
C ILE A 131 12.71 1.24 2.70
N PRO A 132 12.04 1.98 1.81
CA PRO A 132 10.94 1.43 1.02
C PRO A 132 11.50 0.50 -0.06
N LEU A 133 10.97 -0.72 -0.11
CA LEU A 133 11.33 -1.68 -1.15
C LEU A 133 10.38 -1.57 -2.35
N VAL A 134 10.92 -1.84 -3.53
CA VAL A 134 10.15 -1.78 -4.79
C VAL A 134 9.18 -2.95 -4.88
N GLY A 135 7.93 -2.65 -5.21
CA GLY A 135 6.90 -3.66 -5.42
C GLY A 135 5.58 -3.08 -5.93
N PRO A 136 4.55 -3.91 -6.09
CA PRO A 136 3.31 -3.49 -6.72
C PRO A 136 2.51 -2.53 -5.83
N SER A 137 1.88 -1.53 -6.46
CA SER A 137 0.88 -0.65 -5.84
C SER A 137 -0.35 -0.59 -6.73
N SER A 138 -1.48 -1.07 -6.24
CA SER A 138 -2.74 -1.05 -6.99
C SER A 138 -3.15 0.37 -7.38
N ILE A 139 -2.90 1.35 -6.52
CA ILE A 139 -3.22 2.77 -6.74
C ILE A 139 -2.43 3.32 -7.93
N LEU A 140 -1.11 3.13 -7.94
CA LEU A 140 -0.26 3.63 -9.02
C LEU A 140 -0.49 2.87 -10.32
N LEU A 141 -0.66 1.55 -10.27
CA LEU A 141 -0.94 0.74 -11.46
C LEU A 141 -2.28 1.13 -12.10
N ALA A 142 -3.33 1.34 -11.29
CA ALA A 142 -4.61 1.84 -11.78
C ALA A 142 -4.50 3.24 -12.41
N LEU A 143 -3.74 4.15 -11.78
CA LEU A 143 -3.50 5.49 -12.32
C LEU A 143 -2.78 5.43 -13.67
N ILE A 144 -1.69 4.68 -13.76
CA ILE A 144 -0.90 4.51 -15.00
C ILE A 144 -1.79 3.97 -16.13
N ALA A 145 -2.61 2.95 -15.83
CA ALA A 145 -3.45 2.30 -16.82
C ALA A 145 -4.72 3.10 -17.20
N SER A 146 -5.08 4.13 -16.42
CA SER A 146 -6.32 4.89 -16.62
C SER A 146 -6.27 5.87 -17.82
N GLY A 147 -5.08 6.34 -18.21
CA GLY A 147 -4.90 7.43 -19.15
C GLY A 147 -5.35 8.80 -18.61
N ALA A 148 -5.52 8.94 -17.29
CA ALA A 148 -5.83 10.19 -16.61
C ALA A 148 -4.55 10.97 -16.26
N ASN A 149 -4.70 12.17 -15.66
CA ASN A 149 -3.56 13.01 -15.30
C ASN A 149 -2.75 12.39 -14.13
N GLY A 150 -1.52 11.96 -14.39
CA GLY A 150 -0.60 11.42 -13.41
C GLY A 150 0.24 12.47 -12.66
N GLN A 151 0.17 13.76 -13.04
CA GLN A 151 0.91 14.83 -12.35
C GLN A 151 0.13 15.46 -11.19
N ASN A 152 -1.19 15.36 -11.25
CA ASN A 152 -2.07 15.88 -10.20
C ASN A 152 -3.15 14.84 -9.91
N PHE A 153 -3.01 14.13 -8.80
CA PHE A 153 -3.96 13.10 -8.39
C PHE A 153 -4.12 13.05 -6.87
N SER A 154 -5.23 12.51 -6.42
CA SER A 154 -5.52 12.24 -5.01
C SER A 154 -6.02 10.81 -4.85
N PHE A 155 -5.48 10.10 -3.88
CA PHE A 155 -6.10 8.90 -3.35
C PHE A 155 -6.96 9.26 -2.14
N ASN A 156 -8.23 8.92 -2.20
CA ASN A 156 -9.25 9.35 -1.23
C ASN A 156 -9.72 8.21 -0.32
N GLY A 157 -9.09 7.04 -0.39
CA GLY A 157 -9.46 5.88 0.43
C GLY A 157 -10.88 5.39 0.15
N TYR A 158 -11.60 5.01 1.21
CA TYR A 158 -12.99 4.59 1.15
C TYR A 158 -13.95 5.76 1.10
N LEU A 159 -15.01 5.63 0.30
CA LEU A 159 -16.10 6.61 0.27
C LEU A 159 -17.09 6.38 1.43
N PRO A 160 -17.90 7.40 1.79
CA PRO A 160 -18.92 7.25 2.81
C PRO A 160 -19.86 6.05 2.57
N VAL A 161 -20.21 5.37 3.65
CA VAL A 161 -21.04 4.16 3.60
C VAL A 161 -22.47 4.48 3.15
N THR A 162 -23.02 5.61 3.62
CA THR A 162 -24.39 5.98 3.27
C THR A 162 -24.47 6.54 1.84
N ARG A 163 -25.49 6.13 1.09
CA ARG A 163 -25.66 6.53 -0.31
C ARG A 163 -25.71 8.06 -0.52
N PRO A 164 -26.45 8.84 0.28
CA PRO A 164 -26.50 10.29 0.08
C PRO A 164 -25.15 10.98 0.25
N GLU A 165 -24.38 10.57 1.28
CA GLU A 165 -23.05 11.11 1.55
C GLU A 165 -22.05 10.68 0.48
N ARG A 166 -22.10 9.42 0.04
CA ARG A 166 -21.28 8.90 -1.05
C ARG A 166 -21.51 9.64 -2.36
N ILE A 167 -22.77 9.89 -2.75
CA ILE A 167 -23.11 10.69 -3.94
C ILE A 167 -22.60 12.13 -3.79
N LYS A 168 -22.71 12.73 -2.60
CA LYS A 168 -22.17 14.06 -2.33
C LYS A 168 -20.65 14.09 -2.51
N ALA A 169 -19.93 13.11 -1.97
CA ALA A 169 -18.48 12.98 -2.13
C ALA A 169 -18.07 12.81 -3.60
N LEU A 170 -18.75 11.92 -4.34
CA LEU A 170 -18.52 11.72 -5.78
C LEU A 170 -18.66 13.01 -6.60
N LYS A 171 -19.71 13.82 -6.35
CA LYS A 171 -19.89 15.11 -7.02
C LYS A 171 -18.81 16.13 -6.66
N VAL A 172 -18.31 16.11 -5.42
CA VAL A 172 -17.17 16.95 -4.99
C VAL A 172 -15.91 16.54 -5.76
N PHE A 173 -15.62 15.24 -5.84
CA PHE A 173 -14.47 14.74 -6.57
C PHE A 173 -14.54 15.03 -8.06
N GLU A 174 -15.71 14.90 -8.69
CA GLU A 174 -15.91 15.26 -10.09
C GLU A 174 -15.64 16.75 -10.32
N LYS A 175 -16.17 17.63 -9.45
CA LYS A 175 -15.91 19.07 -9.53
C LYS A 175 -14.42 19.40 -9.37
N GLN A 176 -13.75 18.81 -8.37
CA GLN A 176 -12.31 19.01 -8.17
C GLN A 176 -11.52 18.52 -9.39
N SER A 177 -11.88 17.36 -9.93
CA SER A 177 -11.25 16.82 -11.14
C SER A 177 -11.37 17.78 -12.32
N ALA A 178 -12.56 18.35 -12.56
CA ALA A 178 -12.80 19.29 -13.65
C ALA A 178 -12.03 20.60 -13.48
N VAL A 179 -12.09 21.20 -12.28
CA VAL A 179 -11.52 22.53 -12.00
C VAL A 179 -9.99 22.48 -11.87
N GLU A 180 -9.47 21.51 -11.12
CA GLU A 180 -8.06 21.43 -10.75
C GLU A 180 -7.25 20.54 -11.68
N ASN A 181 -7.85 19.94 -12.70
CA ASN A 181 -7.23 18.93 -13.55
C ASN A 181 -6.64 17.76 -12.72
N ARG A 182 -7.39 17.32 -11.71
CA ARG A 182 -6.94 16.33 -10.74
C ARG A 182 -7.62 14.98 -10.96
N THR A 183 -6.84 13.93 -11.03
CA THR A 183 -7.36 12.56 -11.02
C THR A 183 -7.75 12.16 -9.60
N GLN A 184 -8.93 11.58 -9.43
CA GLN A 184 -9.43 11.11 -8.15
C GLN A 184 -9.43 9.58 -8.12
N LEU A 185 -8.69 8.99 -7.18
CA LEU A 185 -8.66 7.55 -6.97
C LEU A 185 -9.34 7.21 -5.63
N PHE A 186 -10.09 6.13 -5.62
CA PHE A 186 -10.74 5.64 -4.40
C PHE A 186 -10.98 4.14 -4.47
N ILE A 187 -11.23 3.55 -3.33
CA ILE A 187 -11.51 2.11 -3.16
C ILE A 187 -12.86 1.90 -2.48
N GLU A 188 -13.34 0.68 -2.62
CA GLU A 188 -14.49 0.19 -1.87
C GLU A 188 -14.25 -1.25 -1.44
N THR A 189 -14.98 -1.70 -0.43
CA THR A 189 -14.97 -3.12 -0.08
C THR A 189 -15.53 -3.94 -1.25
N PRO A 190 -14.94 -5.11 -1.56
CA PRO A 190 -15.32 -5.91 -2.73
C PRO A 190 -16.82 -6.19 -2.84
N TYR A 191 -17.51 -6.33 -1.70
CA TYR A 191 -18.96 -6.60 -1.66
C TYR A 191 -19.84 -5.40 -2.05
N ARG A 192 -19.30 -4.16 -2.01
CA ARG A 192 -20.03 -2.93 -2.33
C ARG A 192 -19.63 -2.32 -3.67
N ASN A 193 -18.71 -2.93 -4.42
CA ASN A 193 -18.23 -2.41 -5.69
C ASN A 193 -19.36 -2.15 -6.70
N LEU A 194 -20.32 -3.07 -6.83
CA LEU A 194 -21.45 -2.88 -7.74
C LEU A 194 -22.33 -1.71 -7.32
N GLN A 195 -22.59 -1.55 -6.02
CA GLN A 195 -23.37 -0.44 -5.51
C GLN A 195 -22.68 0.90 -5.75
N LEU A 196 -21.36 0.96 -5.51
CA LEU A 196 -20.56 2.15 -5.81
C LEU A 196 -20.60 2.47 -7.32
N PHE A 197 -20.44 1.47 -8.17
CA PHE A 197 -20.52 1.65 -9.61
C PHE A 197 -21.89 2.23 -10.03
N GLU A 198 -23.00 1.69 -9.53
CA GLU A 198 -24.35 2.20 -9.79
C GLU A 198 -24.52 3.66 -9.34
N ASP A 199 -23.98 4.02 -8.19
CA ASP A 199 -24.01 5.41 -7.70
C ASP A 199 -23.19 6.33 -8.60
N ILE A 200 -22.03 5.92 -9.07
CA ILE A 200 -21.18 6.68 -9.99
C ILE A 200 -21.93 6.97 -11.31
N ILE A 201 -22.45 5.92 -11.97
CA ILE A 201 -23.10 6.08 -13.27
C ILE A 201 -24.44 6.83 -13.20
N SER A 202 -25.08 6.85 -12.02
CA SER A 202 -26.33 7.60 -11.81
C SER A 202 -26.11 9.08 -11.45
N ALA A 203 -25.01 9.41 -10.79
CA ALA A 203 -24.81 10.71 -10.16
C ALA A 203 -23.87 11.65 -10.93
N LEU A 204 -22.97 11.12 -11.75
CA LEU A 204 -21.92 11.90 -12.40
C LEU A 204 -22.23 12.26 -13.86
N SER A 205 -21.51 13.23 -14.40
CA SER A 205 -21.65 13.72 -15.76
C SER A 205 -21.40 12.61 -16.80
N PRO A 206 -22.20 12.56 -17.88
CA PRO A 206 -22.01 11.59 -18.96
C PRO A 206 -20.62 11.60 -19.61
N THR A 207 -19.94 12.76 -19.59
CA THR A 207 -18.61 12.95 -20.21
C THR A 207 -17.45 12.64 -19.28
N THR A 208 -17.70 12.51 -17.98
CA THR A 208 -16.68 12.12 -17.00
C THR A 208 -16.17 10.72 -17.31
N ARG A 209 -14.87 10.53 -17.25
CA ARG A 209 -14.22 9.23 -17.44
C ARG A 209 -14.13 8.47 -16.12
N LEU A 210 -14.47 7.20 -16.16
CA LEU A 210 -14.27 6.25 -15.07
C LEU A 210 -13.40 5.10 -15.55
N THR A 211 -12.34 4.85 -14.82
CA THR A 211 -11.58 3.59 -14.93
C THR A 211 -11.93 2.69 -13.78
N ILE A 212 -12.15 1.44 -14.07
CA ILE A 212 -12.23 0.35 -13.10
C ILE A 212 -11.02 -0.55 -13.33
N ALA A 213 -10.19 -0.71 -12.30
CA ALA A 213 -9.02 -1.56 -12.33
C ALA A 213 -9.16 -2.62 -11.23
N CYS A 214 -9.41 -3.85 -11.64
CA CYS A 214 -9.81 -4.97 -10.79
C CYS A 214 -8.81 -6.10 -10.89
N ASP A 215 -8.51 -6.79 -9.77
CA ASP A 215 -7.57 -7.91 -9.67
C ASP A 215 -6.21 -7.65 -10.35
N ILE A 216 -5.69 -6.42 -10.19
CA ILE A 216 -4.46 -5.95 -10.82
C ILE A 216 -3.31 -6.91 -10.51
N THR A 217 -2.49 -7.23 -11.52
CA THR A 217 -1.36 -8.17 -11.50
C THR A 217 -1.73 -9.65 -11.42
N THR A 218 -2.99 -10.01 -11.45
CA THR A 218 -3.43 -11.42 -11.48
C THR A 218 -3.82 -11.87 -12.89
N GLU A 219 -4.04 -13.16 -13.10
CA GLU A 219 -4.56 -13.70 -14.36
C GLU A 219 -5.98 -13.20 -14.70
N ASN A 220 -6.73 -12.76 -13.69
CA ASN A 220 -8.08 -12.23 -13.84
C ASN A 220 -8.11 -10.70 -13.93
N GLU A 221 -6.96 -10.05 -14.18
CA GLU A 221 -6.88 -8.60 -14.29
C GLU A 221 -7.90 -8.05 -15.28
N TYR A 222 -8.64 -7.03 -14.83
CA TYR A 222 -9.58 -6.30 -15.66
C TYR A 222 -9.39 -4.80 -15.47
N ILE A 223 -8.91 -4.11 -16.50
CA ILE A 223 -8.75 -2.65 -16.49
C ILE A 223 -9.48 -2.05 -17.68
N LYS A 224 -10.45 -1.17 -17.41
CA LYS A 224 -11.24 -0.54 -18.45
C LYS A 224 -11.53 0.91 -18.11
N THR A 225 -11.27 1.80 -19.07
CA THR A 225 -11.62 3.24 -19.02
C THR A 225 -12.69 3.53 -20.06
N MET A 226 -13.78 4.13 -19.61
CA MET A 226 -14.85 4.61 -20.50
C MET A 226 -15.48 5.87 -19.93
N SER A 227 -16.25 6.60 -20.76
CA SER A 227 -17.13 7.66 -20.27
C SER A 227 -18.27 7.07 -19.42
N ILE A 228 -18.82 7.87 -18.49
CA ILE A 228 -20.01 7.47 -17.73
C ILE A 228 -21.18 7.13 -18.68
N LYS A 229 -21.30 7.84 -19.80
CA LYS A 229 -22.31 7.53 -20.83
C LYS A 229 -22.17 6.10 -21.35
N ASP A 230 -20.96 5.67 -21.66
CA ASP A 230 -20.70 4.34 -22.22
C ASP A 230 -20.81 3.25 -21.14
N TRP A 231 -20.40 3.54 -19.92
CA TRP A 231 -20.56 2.63 -18.77
C TRP A 231 -22.02 2.26 -18.47
N LYS A 232 -22.98 3.12 -18.80
CA LYS A 232 -24.42 2.82 -18.65
C LYS A 232 -24.88 1.60 -19.44
N HIS A 233 -24.14 1.22 -20.46
CA HIS A 233 -24.44 0.07 -21.33
C HIS A 233 -23.61 -1.17 -21.00
N VAL A 234 -22.77 -1.11 -19.98
CA VAL A 234 -21.86 -2.19 -19.60
C VAL A 234 -22.08 -2.58 -18.14
N LYS A 235 -22.18 -3.87 -17.88
CA LYS A 235 -22.20 -4.42 -16.52
C LYS A 235 -20.82 -5.03 -16.23
N PRO A 236 -19.94 -4.34 -15.47
CA PRO A 236 -18.61 -4.88 -15.16
C PRO A 236 -18.71 -6.03 -14.17
N ASP A 237 -17.87 -7.05 -14.37
CA ASP A 237 -17.72 -8.17 -13.42
C ASP A 237 -16.72 -7.77 -12.33
N ILE A 238 -17.22 -7.07 -11.29
CA ILE A 238 -16.42 -6.56 -10.18
C ILE A 238 -16.96 -6.97 -8.80
N ASN A 239 -17.97 -7.85 -8.79
CA ASN A 239 -18.58 -8.28 -7.53
C ASN A 239 -17.62 -9.16 -6.75
N LYS A 240 -17.35 -8.79 -5.49
CA LYS A 240 -16.43 -9.50 -4.57
C LYS A 240 -14.97 -9.56 -5.06
N ARG A 241 -14.58 -8.65 -5.94
CA ARG A 241 -13.21 -8.56 -6.48
C ARG A 241 -12.54 -7.29 -6.01
N PRO A 242 -11.25 -7.28 -5.60
CA PRO A 242 -10.52 -6.06 -5.27
C PRO A 242 -10.49 -5.10 -6.46
N ALA A 243 -10.86 -3.84 -6.25
CA ALA A 243 -10.92 -2.87 -7.34
C ALA A 243 -10.48 -1.46 -6.89
N ILE A 244 -9.78 -0.77 -7.80
CA ILE A 244 -9.52 0.67 -7.73
C ILE A 244 -10.40 1.36 -8.75
N PHE A 245 -11.05 2.44 -8.32
CA PHE A 245 -11.83 3.33 -9.17
C PHE A 245 -11.02 4.61 -9.41
N VAL A 246 -10.90 5.01 -10.69
CA VAL A 246 -10.21 6.25 -11.08
C VAL A 246 -11.19 7.14 -11.83
N LEU A 247 -11.44 8.33 -11.29
CA LEU A 247 -12.35 9.31 -11.84
C LEU A 247 -11.57 10.49 -12.42
N TYR A 248 -11.92 10.89 -13.65
CA TYR A 248 -11.30 12.04 -14.29
C TYR A 248 -12.32 12.81 -15.14
N ALA A 249 -12.69 14.00 -14.70
CA ALA A 249 -13.77 14.79 -15.27
C ALA A 249 -13.35 15.64 -16.49
N ARG A 250 -12.54 15.06 -17.37
CA ARG A 250 -12.19 15.65 -18.69
C ARG A 250 -12.42 14.61 -19.77
N SER A 251 -12.90 15.07 -20.92
CA SER A 251 -13.06 14.22 -22.11
C SER A 251 -11.73 13.70 -22.64
N PHE A 252 -11.80 12.69 -23.47
CA PHE A 252 -10.63 12.21 -24.23
C PHE A 252 -10.10 13.30 -25.14
#